data_7f65a16e88af687b9602eabf3d37ef61
#
_entry.id   7f65a16e88af687b9602eabf3d37ef61
#
_cell.length_a   1.000
_cell.length_b   1.000
_cell.length_c   1.000
_cell.angle_alpha   90.00
_cell.angle_beta   90.00
_cell.angle_gamma   90.00
#
_symmetry.space_group_name_H-M   'P 1'
#
loop_
_entity.id
_entity.type
_entity.pdbx_description
1 polymer ?
#
loop_
_entity_poly.entity_id
_entity_poly.type
_entity_poly.pdbx_seq_one_letter_code
_entity_poly.pdbx_strand_id
1 'polypeptide(L)'
;VLPIELNTDGSYSFKEDHDSEIEFLKSSSMLHMNSYATADECMTQLLELFDCKDYEPEDAIKIVSVRYNMKKNLFDADSPYTFAEDISSDVMTVVNERTANMSGVRVDVTTTREYPDGALAPHIIGKTGPLTEEQYNSFKEEDNIFDLEDNLSGYSYDDTMGQNGIEYAMEDTLRGKNGKL
;
A
#
# COMPACT_ATOMS: atom_id res chain seq x y z
N VAL A 1 3.23 5.68 8.58
CA VAL A 1 4.55 5.28 9.15
C VAL A 1 4.39 5.14 10.66
N LEU A 2 5.16 4.24 11.30
CA LEU A 2 5.21 4.13 12.77
C LEU A 2 5.79 5.43 13.35
N PRO A 3 5.08 6.13 14.27
CA PRO A 3 5.53 7.41 14.83
C PRO A 3 6.48 7.25 16.03
N ILE A 4 7.18 6.11 16.15
CA ILE A 4 8.14 5.83 17.21
C ILE A 4 9.52 5.59 16.59
N GLU A 5 10.56 6.05 17.24
CA GLU A 5 11.96 5.81 16.91
C GLU A 5 12.74 5.26 18.11
N LEU A 6 13.80 4.52 17.83
CA LEU A 6 14.73 3.99 18.82
C LEU A 6 15.91 4.96 19.00
N ASN A 7 16.14 5.40 20.22
CA ASN A 7 17.25 6.26 20.58
C ASN A 7 18.55 5.46 20.77
N THR A 8 19.67 6.17 20.75
CA THR A 8 21.02 5.58 20.96
C THR A 8 21.22 5.01 22.35
N ASP A 9 20.42 5.43 23.34
CA ASP A 9 20.44 4.95 24.71
C ASP A 9 19.53 3.72 24.93
N GLY A 10 18.82 3.27 23.89
CA GLY A 10 17.91 2.14 23.94
C GLY A 10 16.47 2.50 24.35
N SER A 11 16.17 3.75 24.64
CA SER A 11 14.82 4.26 24.89
C SER A 11 14.06 4.53 23.59
N TYR A 12 12.74 4.68 23.67
CA TYR A 12 11.90 5.05 22.53
C TYR A 12 11.37 6.47 22.66
N SER A 13 11.32 7.22 21.57
CA SER A 13 10.70 8.54 21.49
C SER A 13 9.69 8.63 20.35
N PHE A 14 8.77 9.59 20.48
CA PHE A 14 7.90 9.93 19.37
C PHE A 14 8.66 10.81 18.39
N LYS A 15 8.45 10.54 17.09
CA LYS A 15 8.98 11.35 16.00
C LYS A 15 8.31 12.72 15.99
N GLU A 16 9.07 13.75 15.70
CA GLU A 16 8.55 15.12 15.51
C GLU A 16 7.60 15.18 14.29
N ASP A 17 6.66 16.11 14.30
CA ASP A 17 5.69 16.35 13.22
C ASP A 17 4.77 15.17 12.86
N HIS A 18 4.52 14.23 13.81
CA HIS A 18 3.69 13.04 13.60
C HIS A 18 2.51 12.97 14.59
N ASP A 19 1.95 14.11 15.00
CA ASP A 19 0.90 14.17 16.03
C ASP A 19 -0.34 13.35 15.67
N SER A 20 -0.78 13.38 14.40
CA SER A 20 -1.93 12.60 13.93
C SER A 20 -1.71 11.09 13.97
N GLU A 21 -0.49 10.64 13.68
CA GLU A 21 -0.10 9.24 13.77
C GLU A 21 0.02 8.79 15.24
N ILE A 22 0.48 9.66 16.12
CA ILE A 22 0.55 9.39 17.57
C ILE A 22 -0.85 9.26 18.15
N GLU A 23 -1.78 10.14 17.78
CA GLU A 23 -3.19 10.05 18.18
C GLU A 23 -3.82 8.73 17.67
N PHE A 24 -3.60 8.38 16.41
CA PHE A 24 -4.08 7.12 15.85
C PHE A 24 -3.48 5.92 16.58
N LEU A 25 -2.17 5.93 16.87
CA LEU A 25 -1.48 4.87 17.61
C LEU A 25 -2.13 4.62 18.98
N LYS A 26 -2.47 5.69 19.70
CA LYS A 26 -3.10 5.61 21.04
C LYS A 26 -4.60 5.34 21.00
N SER A 27 -5.24 5.46 19.84
CA SER A 27 -6.68 5.31 19.66
C SER A 27 -7.20 3.92 19.99
N SER A 28 -8.52 3.81 20.13
CA SER A 28 -9.21 2.52 20.34
C SER A 28 -9.06 1.55 19.16
N SER A 29 -8.78 2.07 17.98
CA SER A 29 -8.56 1.26 16.77
C SER A 29 -7.19 0.58 16.76
N MET A 30 -6.25 1.02 17.59
CA MET A 30 -4.88 0.49 17.62
C MET A 30 -4.49 -0.06 18.99
N LEU A 31 -4.07 0.77 19.93
CA LEU A 31 -3.57 0.35 21.24
C LEU A 31 -4.54 0.60 22.42
N HIS A 32 -5.56 1.44 22.22
CA HIS A 32 -6.50 1.83 23.26
C HIS A 32 -5.82 2.38 24.54
N MET A 33 -4.89 3.30 24.35
CA MET A 33 -4.08 3.91 25.42
C MET A 33 -4.51 5.34 25.71
N ASN A 34 -4.13 5.84 26.88
CA ASN A 34 -4.37 7.24 27.25
C ASN A 34 -3.51 8.20 26.42
N SER A 35 -4.01 9.43 26.22
CA SER A 35 -3.30 10.46 25.43
C SER A 35 -1.91 10.80 25.99
N TYR A 36 -1.69 10.67 27.29
CA TYR A 36 -0.42 10.92 27.98
C TYR A 36 0.55 9.73 27.98
N ALA A 37 0.21 8.60 27.38
CA ALA A 37 1.10 7.45 27.30
C ALA A 37 2.41 7.81 26.59
N THR A 38 3.53 7.32 27.12
CA THR A 38 4.87 7.54 26.58
C THR A 38 5.15 6.67 25.37
N ALA A 39 6.21 6.99 24.61
CA ALA A 39 6.64 6.15 23.47
C ALA A 39 7.08 4.75 23.92
N ASP A 40 7.77 4.66 25.07
CA ASP A 40 8.19 3.36 25.65
C ASP A 40 6.99 2.49 26.02
N GLU A 41 5.95 3.07 26.61
CA GLU A 41 4.72 2.35 26.96
C GLU A 41 3.99 1.90 25.67
N CYS A 42 3.90 2.77 24.67
CA CYS A 42 3.30 2.39 23.37
C CYS A 42 4.09 1.28 22.68
N MET A 43 5.43 1.36 22.68
CA MET A 43 6.26 0.33 22.09
C MET A 43 6.15 -1.01 22.84
N THR A 44 6.10 -0.99 24.16
CA THR A 44 5.87 -2.19 24.98
C THR A 44 4.57 -2.89 24.59
N GLN A 45 3.49 -2.13 24.43
CA GLN A 45 2.20 -2.67 23.99
C GLN A 45 2.24 -3.19 22.54
N LEU A 46 2.96 -2.53 21.63
CA LEU A 46 3.15 -3.00 20.26
C LEU A 46 3.94 -4.30 20.20
N LEU A 47 4.99 -4.42 21.04
CA LEU A 47 5.79 -5.68 21.15
C LEU A 47 4.92 -6.84 21.66
N GLU A 48 4.00 -6.58 22.59
CA GLU A 48 3.02 -7.57 23.04
C GLU A 48 2.01 -7.92 21.94
N LEU A 49 1.41 -6.90 21.33
CA LEU A 49 0.38 -7.06 20.30
C LEU A 49 0.88 -7.87 19.10
N PHE A 50 2.14 -7.65 18.72
CA PHE A 50 2.75 -8.28 17.55
C PHE A 50 3.67 -9.47 17.87
N ASP A 51 3.75 -9.88 19.13
CA ASP A 51 4.60 -10.99 19.58
C ASP A 51 6.07 -10.83 19.13
N CYS A 52 6.65 -9.67 19.48
CA CYS A 52 7.99 -9.27 19.05
C CYS A 52 8.96 -9.05 20.24
N LYS A 53 8.65 -9.57 21.43
CA LYS A 53 9.45 -9.33 22.65
C LYS A 53 10.82 -10.00 22.64
N ASP A 54 10.97 -11.09 21.88
CA ASP A 54 12.18 -11.90 21.84
C ASP A 54 13.23 -11.41 20.83
N TYR A 55 12.91 -10.33 20.09
CA TYR A 55 13.83 -9.74 19.12
C TYR A 55 14.66 -8.64 19.75
N GLU A 56 15.87 -8.44 19.22
CA GLU A 56 16.70 -7.28 19.57
C GLU A 56 15.97 -5.98 19.20
N PRO A 57 16.13 -4.88 19.97
CA PRO A 57 15.36 -3.66 19.80
C PRO A 57 15.39 -3.09 18.38
N GLU A 58 16.55 -3.17 17.67
CA GLU A 58 16.71 -2.70 16.30
C GLU A 58 15.89 -3.49 15.28
N ASP A 59 15.76 -4.80 15.48
CA ASP A 59 14.97 -5.65 14.60
C ASP A 59 13.49 -5.64 15.01
N ALA A 60 13.22 -5.59 16.30
CA ALA A 60 11.87 -5.45 16.83
C ALA A 60 11.15 -4.22 16.26
N ILE A 61 11.79 -3.05 16.25
CA ILE A 61 11.17 -1.82 15.73
C ILE A 61 10.88 -1.91 14.22
N LYS A 62 11.75 -2.58 13.44
CA LYS A 62 11.50 -2.81 12.00
C LYS A 62 10.27 -3.69 11.79
N ILE A 63 10.20 -4.83 12.49
CA ILE A 63 9.07 -5.76 12.40
C ILE A 63 7.78 -5.08 12.84
N VAL A 64 7.81 -4.39 13.99
CA VAL A 64 6.67 -3.64 14.51
C VAL A 64 6.21 -2.56 13.53
N SER A 65 7.15 -1.84 12.88
CA SER A 65 6.81 -0.81 11.90
C SER A 65 6.02 -1.38 10.72
N VAL A 66 6.43 -2.53 10.19
CA VAL A 66 5.71 -3.21 9.10
C VAL A 66 4.33 -3.66 9.57
N ARG A 67 4.25 -4.37 10.68
CA ARG A 67 2.96 -4.90 11.21
C ARG A 67 1.99 -3.79 11.60
N TYR A 68 2.50 -2.66 12.13
CA TYR A 68 1.72 -1.46 12.39
C TYR A 68 1.11 -0.90 11.11
N ASN A 69 1.91 -0.76 10.04
CA ASN A 69 1.43 -0.25 8.76
C ASN A 69 0.42 -1.20 8.11
N MET A 70 0.66 -2.50 8.17
CA MET A 70 -0.31 -3.52 7.71
C MET A 70 -1.65 -3.37 8.44
N LYS A 71 -1.63 -3.26 9.76
CA LYS A 71 -2.86 -3.08 10.56
C LYS A 71 -3.54 -1.74 10.28
N LYS A 72 -2.76 -0.65 10.14
CA LYS A 72 -3.28 0.69 9.77
C LYS A 72 -3.99 0.69 8.42
N ASN A 73 -3.47 -0.07 7.46
CA ASN A 73 -4.02 -0.18 6.10
C ASN A 73 -5.03 -1.33 5.94
N LEU A 74 -5.54 -1.86 7.04
CA LEU A 74 -6.55 -2.92 7.07
C LEU A 74 -6.17 -4.15 6.24
N PHE A 75 -4.88 -4.55 6.33
CA PHE A 75 -4.40 -5.75 5.66
C PHE A 75 -5.23 -6.97 6.07
N ASP A 76 -5.73 -7.69 5.10
CA ASP A 76 -6.40 -8.98 5.24
C ASP A 76 -6.16 -9.88 4.00
N ALA A 77 -6.89 -10.99 3.90
CA ALA A 77 -6.74 -11.95 2.81
C ALA A 77 -7.11 -11.37 1.43
N ASP A 78 -8.06 -10.43 1.40
CA ASP A 78 -8.57 -9.83 0.16
C ASP A 78 -7.91 -8.46 -0.14
N SER A 79 -7.22 -7.89 0.86
CA SER A 79 -6.53 -6.59 0.77
C SER A 79 -5.04 -6.74 1.06
N PRO A 80 -4.20 -7.09 0.07
CA PRO A 80 -2.78 -7.27 0.25
C PRO A 80 -2.07 -5.95 0.58
N TYR A 81 -1.03 -6.02 1.41
CA TYR A 81 -0.22 -4.88 1.76
C TYR A 81 1.03 -4.78 0.88
N THR A 82 1.18 -3.68 0.17
CA THR A 82 2.39 -3.38 -0.60
C THR A 82 3.53 -3.03 0.34
N PHE A 83 4.49 -3.93 0.47
CA PHE A 83 5.65 -3.78 1.35
C PHE A 83 6.72 -2.88 0.75
N ALA A 84 7.00 -3.04 -0.54
CA ALA A 84 7.99 -2.26 -1.28
C ALA A 84 7.61 -2.17 -2.75
N GLU A 85 7.93 -1.05 -3.37
CA GLU A 85 7.75 -0.76 -4.79
C GLU A 85 9.12 -0.55 -5.45
N ASP A 86 9.18 -0.60 -6.77
CA ASP A 86 10.39 -0.37 -7.58
C ASP A 86 11.60 -1.22 -7.16
N ILE A 87 11.35 -2.48 -6.76
CA ILE A 87 12.42 -3.39 -6.39
C ILE A 87 13.25 -3.81 -7.61
N SER A 88 14.56 -3.96 -7.40
CA SER A 88 15.45 -4.41 -8.47
C SER A 88 15.19 -5.86 -8.89
N SER A 89 15.57 -6.21 -10.12
CA SER A 89 15.47 -7.58 -10.64
C SER A 89 16.16 -8.61 -9.75
N ASP A 90 17.26 -8.23 -9.11
CA ASP A 90 18.00 -9.12 -8.22
C ASP A 90 17.20 -9.41 -6.95
N VAL A 91 16.56 -8.41 -6.36
CA VAL A 91 15.68 -8.57 -5.19
C VAL A 91 14.46 -9.41 -5.57
N MET A 92 13.84 -9.14 -6.72
CA MET A 92 12.72 -9.92 -7.23
C MET A 92 13.09 -11.40 -7.37
N THR A 93 14.26 -11.71 -7.93
CA THR A 93 14.76 -13.09 -8.08
C THR A 93 14.93 -13.76 -6.72
N VAL A 94 15.57 -13.09 -5.76
CA VAL A 94 15.78 -13.62 -4.40
C VAL A 94 14.44 -13.88 -3.69
N VAL A 95 13.47 -12.96 -3.81
CA VAL A 95 12.14 -13.16 -3.21
C VAL A 95 11.43 -14.36 -3.84
N ASN A 96 11.42 -14.47 -5.18
CA ASN A 96 10.78 -15.58 -5.88
C ASN A 96 11.43 -16.93 -5.52
N GLU A 97 12.75 -17.01 -5.40
CA GLU A 97 13.45 -18.22 -4.97
C GLU A 97 13.11 -18.61 -3.52
N ARG A 98 12.84 -17.64 -2.66
CA ARG A 98 12.53 -17.84 -1.25
C ARG A 98 11.04 -17.94 -0.92
N THR A 99 10.16 -17.78 -1.91
CA THR A 99 8.70 -17.79 -1.73
C THR A 99 8.21 -19.05 -0.99
N ALA A 100 8.85 -20.20 -1.18
CA ALA A 100 8.53 -21.42 -0.44
C ALA A 100 8.68 -21.28 1.10
N ASN A 101 9.55 -20.36 1.56
CA ASN A 101 9.80 -20.09 2.98
C ASN A 101 9.15 -18.77 3.45
N MET A 102 8.56 -18.00 2.53
CA MET A 102 7.93 -16.71 2.76
C MET A 102 6.43 -16.79 2.42
N SER A 103 5.71 -17.62 3.14
CA SER A 103 4.26 -17.81 2.91
C SER A 103 3.52 -16.47 2.95
N GLY A 104 2.75 -16.19 1.90
CA GLY A 104 1.96 -14.95 1.77
C GLY A 104 2.72 -13.76 1.17
N VAL A 105 3.98 -13.92 0.79
CA VAL A 105 4.73 -12.90 0.05
C VAL A 105 4.74 -13.24 -1.44
N ARG A 106 4.43 -12.26 -2.28
CA ARG A 106 4.52 -12.38 -3.75
C ARG A 106 5.13 -11.12 -4.34
N VAL A 107 5.65 -11.24 -5.55
CA VAL A 107 6.10 -10.11 -6.35
C VAL A 107 5.16 -9.99 -7.54
N ASP A 108 4.53 -8.84 -7.66
CA ASP A 108 3.66 -8.51 -8.78
C ASP A 108 4.36 -7.47 -9.68
N VAL A 109 4.25 -7.63 -10.98
CA VAL A 109 4.73 -6.65 -11.95
C VAL A 109 3.53 -5.81 -12.39
N THR A 110 3.58 -4.52 -12.06
CA THR A 110 2.55 -3.56 -12.45
C THR A 110 3.10 -2.53 -13.42
N THR A 111 2.24 -1.97 -14.25
CA THR A 111 2.60 -0.88 -15.15
C THR A 111 2.19 0.44 -14.51
N THR A 112 3.11 1.41 -14.51
CA THR A 112 2.86 2.75 -13.98
C THR A 112 2.98 3.77 -15.12
N ARG A 113 2.08 4.75 -15.14
CA ARG A 113 2.15 5.85 -16.10
C ARG A 113 3.26 6.81 -15.70
N GLU A 114 4.23 7.01 -16.60
CA GLU A 114 5.32 7.96 -16.42
C GLU A 114 5.16 9.14 -17.36
N TYR A 115 5.39 10.35 -16.87
CA TYR A 115 5.36 11.60 -17.62
C TYR A 115 6.77 12.22 -17.60
N PRO A 116 7.66 11.87 -18.55
CA PRO A 116 9.06 12.35 -18.55
C PRO A 116 9.18 13.87 -18.53
N ASP A 117 8.25 14.56 -19.24
CA ASP A 117 8.16 16.01 -19.28
C ASP A 117 6.96 16.51 -18.47
N GLY A 118 6.87 16.11 -17.20
CA GLY A 118 5.68 16.33 -16.35
C GLY A 118 5.20 17.77 -16.21
N ALA A 119 6.04 18.77 -16.55
CA ALA A 119 5.65 20.17 -16.62
C ALA A 119 5.01 20.57 -17.97
N LEU A 120 5.05 19.70 -18.99
CA LEU A 120 4.54 19.98 -20.31
C LEU A 120 3.01 19.81 -20.37
N ALA A 121 2.29 20.91 -20.42
CA ALA A 121 0.84 20.97 -20.66
C ALA A 121 0.00 19.95 -19.85
N PRO A 122 0.17 19.83 -18.52
CA PRO A 122 -0.48 18.81 -17.71
C PRO A 122 -2.01 18.85 -17.78
N HIS A 123 -2.57 20.03 -18.03
CA HIS A 123 -4.01 20.24 -18.21
C HIS A 123 -4.56 19.71 -19.56
N ILE A 124 -3.69 19.52 -20.56
CA ILE A 124 -4.04 18.91 -21.86
C ILE A 124 -3.82 17.40 -21.79
N ILE A 125 -2.68 16.95 -21.24
CA ILE A 125 -2.35 15.55 -21.10
C ILE A 125 -3.34 14.88 -20.15
N GLY A 126 -3.63 15.50 -19.03
CA GLY A 126 -4.51 14.97 -18.02
C GLY A 126 -3.75 14.13 -16.97
N LYS A 127 -4.48 13.34 -16.25
CA LYS A 127 -3.97 12.42 -15.24
C LYS A 127 -4.74 11.11 -15.22
N THR A 128 -4.11 10.05 -14.80
CA THR A 128 -4.75 8.78 -14.43
C THR A 128 -5.13 8.79 -12.94
N GLY A 129 -6.08 7.96 -12.56
CA GLY A 129 -6.51 7.79 -11.19
C GLY A 129 -7.41 6.56 -11.05
N PRO A 130 -7.71 6.11 -9.82
CA PRO A 130 -8.58 4.97 -9.59
C PRO A 130 -9.97 5.23 -10.17
N LEU A 131 -10.64 4.16 -10.59
CA LEU A 131 -12.04 4.23 -11.02
C LEU A 131 -12.92 4.82 -9.91
N THR A 132 -13.83 5.70 -10.29
CA THR A 132 -14.89 6.14 -9.39
C THR A 132 -16.04 5.14 -9.42
N GLU A 133 -16.85 5.12 -8.35
CA GLU A 133 -18.02 4.26 -8.28
C GLU A 133 -19.01 4.54 -9.44
N GLU A 134 -19.14 5.79 -9.84
CA GLU A 134 -20.00 6.19 -10.97
C GLU A 134 -19.48 5.61 -12.29
N GLN A 135 -18.18 5.70 -12.53
CA GLN A 135 -17.54 5.13 -13.74
C GLN A 135 -17.67 3.60 -13.75
N TYR A 136 -17.42 2.95 -12.63
CA TYR A 136 -17.56 1.50 -12.52
C TYR A 136 -18.99 1.04 -12.81
N ASN A 137 -19.99 1.72 -12.26
CA ASN A 137 -21.39 1.41 -12.50
C ASN A 137 -21.79 1.63 -13.97
N SER A 138 -21.25 2.67 -14.63
CA SER A 138 -21.45 2.89 -16.07
C SER A 138 -20.90 1.73 -16.91
N PHE A 139 -19.67 1.27 -16.61
CA PHE A 139 -19.09 0.12 -17.31
C PHE A 139 -19.86 -1.16 -17.05
N LYS A 140 -20.43 -1.32 -15.87
CA LYS A 140 -21.30 -2.45 -15.54
C LYS A 140 -22.61 -2.44 -16.36
N GLU A 141 -23.20 -1.27 -16.58
CA GLU A 141 -24.37 -1.11 -17.45
C GLU A 141 -24.06 -1.39 -18.92
N GLU A 142 -22.82 -1.10 -19.35
CA GLU A 142 -22.33 -1.35 -20.70
C GLU A 142 -21.78 -2.78 -20.91
N ASP A 143 -21.87 -3.64 -19.91
CA ASP A 143 -21.31 -5.01 -19.91
C ASP A 143 -19.79 -5.04 -20.13
N ASN A 144 -19.10 -4.00 -19.69
CA ASN A 144 -17.65 -3.81 -19.85
C ASN A 144 -16.88 -4.00 -18.54
N ILE A 145 -17.32 -4.96 -17.72
CA ILE A 145 -16.63 -5.36 -16.49
C ILE A 145 -15.74 -6.57 -16.77
N PHE A 146 -14.62 -6.63 -16.05
CA PHE A 146 -13.71 -7.77 -16.12
C PHE A 146 -14.43 -9.06 -15.69
N ASP A 147 -14.37 -10.06 -16.54
CA ASP A 147 -14.85 -11.40 -16.26
C ASP A 147 -13.87 -12.43 -16.85
N LEU A 148 -13.50 -13.43 -16.06
CA LEU A 148 -12.54 -14.47 -16.47
C LEU A 148 -13.04 -15.35 -17.62
N GLU A 149 -14.35 -15.49 -17.76
CA GLU A 149 -14.98 -16.34 -18.79
C GLU A 149 -15.34 -15.54 -20.04
N ASP A 150 -15.91 -14.34 -19.88
CA ASP A 150 -16.55 -13.61 -20.97
C ASP A 150 -15.81 -12.34 -21.40
N ASN A 151 -15.21 -11.56 -20.48
CA ASN A 151 -14.60 -10.27 -20.79
C ASN A 151 -13.27 -10.00 -20.07
N LEU A 152 -12.20 -10.57 -20.58
CA LEU A 152 -10.83 -10.35 -20.08
C LEU A 152 -10.32 -8.90 -20.25
N SER A 153 -10.97 -8.11 -21.09
CA SER A 153 -10.60 -6.71 -21.35
C SER A 153 -11.48 -5.71 -20.59
N GLY A 154 -12.44 -6.18 -19.81
CA GLY A 154 -13.31 -5.34 -18.99
C GLY A 154 -12.59 -4.66 -17.85
N TYR A 155 -13.27 -3.75 -17.16
CA TYR A 155 -12.75 -3.00 -16.01
C TYR A 155 -12.95 -3.77 -14.70
N SER A 156 -11.89 -3.80 -13.88
CA SER A 156 -11.95 -4.26 -12.50
C SER A 156 -12.20 -3.09 -11.55
N TYR A 157 -12.74 -3.35 -10.38
CA TYR A 157 -13.05 -2.29 -9.41
C TYR A 157 -11.82 -1.49 -8.95
N ASP A 158 -10.66 -2.12 -8.94
CA ASP A 158 -9.36 -1.57 -8.52
C ASP A 158 -8.52 -1.02 -9.67
N ASP A 159 -9.06 -0.99 -10.91
CA ASP A 159 -8.37 -0.46 -12.07
C ASP A 159 -8.14 1.05 -11.96
N THR A 160 -7.12 1.50 -12.67
CA THR A 160 -6.79 2.92 -12.87
C THR A 160 -7.11 3.30 -14.30
N MET A 161 -7.78 4.44 -14.50
CA MET A 161 -8.10 4.96 -15.83
C MET A 161 -7.76 6.46 -15.96
N GLY A 162 -7.74 6.95 -17.19
CA GLY A 162 -7.62 8.39 -17.48
C GLY A 162 -8.81 9.15 -16.89
N GLN A 163 -8.54 10.16 -16.06
CA GLN A 163 -9.60 10.95 -15.42
C GLN A 163 -9.97 12.21 -16.21
N ASN A 164 -9.07 12.72 -17.00
CA ASN A 164 -9.29 13.91 -17.84
C ASN A 164 -8.24 14.00 -18.96
N GLY A 165 -8.42 14.99 -19.85
CA GLY A 165 -7.47 15.30 -20.92
C GLY A 165 -7.31 14.18 -21.95
N ILE A 166 -6.11 14.07 -22.50
CA ILE A 166 -5.76 13.05 -23.48
C ILE A 166 -5.80 11.65 -22.84
N GLU A 167 -5.41 11.52 -21.57
CA GLU A 167 -5.47 10.24 -20.85
C GLU A 167 -6.89 9.66 -20.86
N TYR A 168 -7.91 10.51 -20.62
CA TYR A 168 -9.31 10.07 -20.70
C TYR A 168 -9.76 9.83 -22.15
N ALA A 169 -9.41 10.74 -23.06
CA ALA A 169 -9.89 10.65 -24.46
C ALA A 169 -9.29 9.46 -25.23
N MET A 170 -8.11 9.01 -24.83
CA MET A 170 -7.37 7.92 -25.47
C MET A 170 -7.33 6.65 -24.61
N GLU A 171 -8.17 6.55 -23.59
CA GLU A 171 -8.19 5.44 -22.63
C GLU A 171 -8.18 4.07 -23.32
N ASP A 172 -9.04 3.86 -24.32
CA ASP A 172 -9.13 2.60 -25.06
C ASP A 172 -7.80 2.20 -25.72
N THR A 173 -6.96 3.17 -26.06
CA THR A 173 -5.66 2.92 -26.69
C THR A 173 -4.55 2.76 -25.65
N LEU A 174 -4.60 3.56 -24.61
CA LEU A 174 -3.54 3.68 -23.61
C LEU A 174 -3.63 2.63 -22.51
N ARG A 175 -4.82 2.13 -22.21
CA ARG A 175 -5.08 1.16 -21.14
C ARG A 175 -4.35 -0.18 -21.35
N GLY A 176 -4.20 -0.59 -22.60
CA GLY A 176 -3.67 -1.94 -22.91
C GLY A 176 -4.74 -3.03 -22.77
N LYS A 177 -4.29 -4.27 -22.60
CA LYS A 177 -5.17 -5.45 -22.43
C LYS A 177 -4.63 -6.34 -21.34
N ASN A 178 -5.52 -6.88 -20.54
CA ASN A 178 -5.15 -7.84 -19.49
C ASN A 178 -4.50 -9.08 -20.11
N GLY A 179 -3.46 -9.60 -19.47
CA GLY A 179 -2.78 -10.81 -19.87
C GLY A 179 -3.69 -12.03 -19.68
N LYS A 180 -3.47 -13.06 -20.48
CA LYS A 180 -4.08 -14.38 -20.26
C LYS A 180 -3.11 -15.20 -19.42
N LEU A 181 -3.61 -15.84 -18.38
CA LEU A 181 -2.91 -16.87 -17.63
C LEU A 181 -2.94 -18.20 -18.40
#